data_40b65023fbe6f06e005ec62b637f0c12
#
_entry.id   40b65023fbe6f06e005ec62b637f0c12
#
_cell.length_a   1.000
_cell.length_b   1.000
_cell.length_c   1.000
_cell.angle_alpha   90.00
_cell.angle_beta   90.00
_cell.angle_gamma   90.00
#
_symmetry.space_group_name_H-M   'P 1'
#
loop_
_entity.id
_entity.type
_entity.pdbx_description
1 polymer ?
#
loop_
_entity_poly.entity_id
_entity_poly.type
_entity_poly.pdbx_seq_one_letter_code
_entity_poly.pdbx_strand_id
1 'polypeptide(L)'
;MTKHIHQFAEEAGHIRLSTISQSKVRTILEEAEIKPNKITYYCENRDPDFDQKMHNVLLVYKQLSLQFDENGQLLPFPEDEQVTHVLSYDEKPGIPAIANTTEDLPPDENHKTISGDYEYKRLGTVSLLAGIDLQTGEAIPLVRDRHSSKEYIEFLQLLDSKYPKEEKIRLVLDNLQVHSSKETRKYLAGVPGRFEFVFTPKHGSWLNLVEGFFSKLTRQSLKGIRVKTKSELVERIYKYFEEINDTPVVYHWKYRLDEINPNEEAQVETLSLEKLS
;
A
#
# COMPACT_ATOMS: atom_id res chain seq x y z
N MET A 1 22.15 22.36 -20.18
CA MET A 1 23.28 21.53 -20.65
C MET A 1 24.25 22.32 -21.54
N THR A 2 23.90 22.80 -22.75
CA THR A 2 24.81 23.52 -23.65
C THR A 2 25.56 24.69 -22.99
N LYS A 3 24.84 25.55 -22.25
CA LYS A 3 25.43 26.63 -21.45
C LYS A 3 26.47 26.15 -20.43
N HIS A 4 26.18 25.04 -19.78
CA HIS A 4 27.13 24.41 -18.83
C HIS A 4 28.38 23.86 -19.54
N ILE A 5 28.19 23.22 -20.69
CA ILE A 5 29.34 22.75 -21.52
C ILE A 5 30.22 23.95 -21.91
N HIS A 6 29.65 25.05 -22.41
CA HIS A 6 30.41 26.26 -22.77
C HIS A 6 31.21 26.81 -21.59
N GLN A 7 30.62 26.80 -20.39
CA GLN A 7 31.26 27.36 -19.19
C GLN A 7 32.42 26.52 -18.69
N PHE A 8 32.33 25.19 -18.76
CA PHE A 8 33.32 24.29 -18.13
C PHE A 8 34.19 23.49 -19.12
N ALA A 9 33.95 23.65 -20.43
CA ALA A 9 34.67 22.87 -21.44
C ALA A 9 36.19 23.10 -21.42
N GLU A 10 36.65 24.33 -21.18
CA GLU A 10 38.07 24.69 -21.13
C GLU A 10 38.73 24.09 -19.88
N GLU A 11 38.10 24.22 -18.72
CA GLU A 11 38.59 23.64 -17.46
C GLU A 11 38.71 22.12 -17.53
N ALA A 12 37.78 21.48 -18.28
CA ALA A 12 37.75 20.04 -18.49
C ALA A 12 38.72 19.59 -19.61
N GLY A 13 39.51 20.49 -20.19
CA GLY A 13 40.47 20.17 -21.28
C GLY A 13 39.85 19.96 -22.65
N HIS A 14 38.59 20.38 -22.85
CA HIS A 14 37.80 20.14 -24.07
C HIS A 14 37.46 21.44 -24.79
N ILE A 15 38.45 22.28 -25.13
CA ILE A 15 38.28 23.62 -25.73
C ILE A 15 37.33 23.63 -26.93
N ARG A 16 37.29 22.58 -27.76
CA ARG A 16 36.40 22.50 -28.92
C ARG A 16 34.91 22.45 -28.55
N LEU A 17 34.59 22.13 -27.32
CA LEU A 17 33.21 22.08 -26.84
C LEU A 17 32.73 23.45 -26.32
N SER A 18 33.60 24.43 -26.12
CA SER A 18 33.18 25.77 -25.62
C SER A 18 32.29 26.53 -26.61
N THR A 19 32.22 26.09 -27.85
CA THR A 19 31.40 26.70 -28.92
C THR A 19 30.38 25.72 -29.51
N ILE A 20 30.20 24.56 -28.91
CA ILE A 20 29.27 23.54 -29.43
C ILE A 20 27.84 24.06 -29.51
N SER A 21 27.14 23.79 -30.62
CA SER A 21 25.73 24.15 -30.76
C SER A 21 24.80 23.23 -29.99
N GLN A 22 23.64 23.75 -29.60
CA GLN A 22 22.59 22.96 -28.91
C GLN A 22 22.16 21.75 -29.78
N SER A 23 22.02 21.94 -31.09
CA SER A 23 21.66 20.87 -32.02
C SER A 23 22.72 19.75 -32.03
N LYS A 24 24.00 20.11 -32.03
CA LYS A 24 25.07 19.11 -32.01
C LYS A 24 25.12 18.35 -30.67
N VAL A 25 24.91 19.04 -29.55
CA VAL A 25 24.77 18.38 -28.24
C VAL A 25 23.60 17.37 -28.27
N ARG A 26 22.48 17.76 -28.84
CA ARG A 26 21.32 16.86 -28.99
C ARG A 26 21.67 15.64 -29.85
N THR A 27 22.28 15.83 -31.00
CA THR A 27 22.71 14.73 -31.89
C THR A 27 23.64 13.74 -31.15
N ILE A 28 24.66 14.25 -30.46
CA ILE A 28 25.58 13.41 -29.68
C ILE A 28 24.86 12.57 -28.62
N LEU A 29 23.91 13.18 -27.91
CA LEU A 29 23.11 12.49 -26.88
C LEU A 29 22.21 11.43 -27.50
N GLU A 30 21.59 11.72 -28.65
CA GLU A 30 20.74 10.79 -29.41
C GLU A 30 21.58 9.61 -29.96
N GLU A 31 22.75 9.87 -30.55
CA GLU A 31 23.66 8.84 -31.04
C GLU A 31 24.20 7.93 -29.91
N ALA A 32 24.45 8.49 -28.73
CA ALA A 32 24.88 7.76 -27.53
C ALA A 32 23.71 7.15 -26.71
N GLU A 33 22.46 7.31 -27.14
CA GLU A 33 21.26 6.89 -26.44
C GLU A 33 21.11 7.46 -25.00
N ILE A 34 21.82 8.56 -24.70
CA ILE A 34 21.81 9.20 -23.39
C ILE A 34 20.63 10.16 -23.29
N LYS A 35 19.77 9.96 -22.28
CA LYS A 35 18.58 10.77 -22.00
C LYS A 35 18.73 11.49 -20.65
N PRO A 36 19.50 12.57 -20.55
CA PRO A 36 19.84 13.22 -19.29
C PRO A 36 18.65 13.89 -18.59
N ASN A 37 17.54 14.03 -19.28
CA ASN A 37 16.26 14.52 -18.74
C ASN A 37 15.38 13.41 -18.15
N LYS A 38 15.77 12.16 -18.32
CA LYS A 38 15.06 11.01 -17.73
C LYS A 38 15.86 10.49 -16.54
N ILE A 39 15.17 10.41 -15.40
CA ILE A 39 15.72 9.82 -14.18
C ILE A 39 15.11 8.42 -14.07
N THR A 40 15.97 7.42 -13.97
CA THR A 40 15.58 6.05 -13.63
C THR A 40 16.06 5.80 -12.21
N TYR A 41 15.14 5.44 -11.35
CA TYR A 41 15.46 5.11 -9.96
C TYR A 41 15.86 3.65 -9.86
N TYR A 42 16.92 3.36 -9.12
CA TYR A 42 17.31 2.02 -8.71
C TYR A 42 17.46 1.97 -7.19
N CYS A 43 17.32 0.79 -6.62
CA CYS A 43 17.51 0.57 -5.19
C CYS A 43 18.89 -0.06 -4.97
N GLU A 44 19.82 0.69 -4.37
CA GLU A 44 21.17 0.22 -4.05
C GLU A 44 21.17 -0.66 -2.80
N ASN A 45 20.39 -0.25 -1.78
CA ASN A 45 20.22 -0.98 -0.54
C ASN A 45 18.99 -1.91 -0.61
N ARG A 46 19.14 -3.00 -1.36
CA ARG A 46 18.09 -4.03 -1.41
C ARG A 46 18.03 -4.80 -0.09
N ASP A 47 16.85 -5.32 0.23
CA ASP A 47 16.69 -6.29 1.32
C ASP A 47 17.57 -7.51 1.00
N PRO A 48 18.51 -7.92 1.87
CA PRO A 48 19.35 -9.10 1.63
C PRO A 48 18.52 -10.38 1.47
N ASP A 49 17.35 -10.44 2.13
CA ASP A 49 16.44 -11.58 2.10
C ASP A 49 15.26 -11.36 1.13
N PHE A 50 15.43 -10.45 0.14
CA PHE A 50 14.35 -10.03 -0.75
C PHE A 50 13.68 -11.21 -1.44
N ASP A 51 14.47 -12.08 -2.07
CA ASP A 51 13.95 -13.22 -2.84
C ASP A 51 13.25 -14.24 -1.93
N GLN A 52 13.79 -14.49 -0.74
CA GLN A 52 13.19 -15.41 0.23
C GLN A 52 11.86 -14.87 0.77
N LYS A 53 11.81 -13.60 1.15
CA LYS A 53 10.56 -12.95 1.62
C LYS A 53 9.52 -12.87 0.51
N MET A 54 9.94 -12.51 -0.71
CA MET A 54 9.07 -12.51 -1.88
C MET A 54 8.48 -13.91 -2.12
N HIS A 55 9.34 -14.95 -2.14
CA HIS A 55 8.90 -16.33 -2.29
C HIS A 55 7.88 -16.72 -1.23
N ASN A 56 8.12 -16.34 0.02
CA ASN A 56 7.22 -16.64 1.14
C ASN A 56 5.84 -15.96 1.00
N VAL A 57 5.79 -14.69 0.57
CA VAL A 57 4.52 -14.00 0.28
C VAL A 57 3.78 -14.68 -0.88
N LEU A 58 4.51 -15.02 -1.96
CA LEU A 58 3.92 -15.70 -3.12
C LEU A 58 3.40 -17.10 -2.76
N LEU A 59 4.07 -17.80 -1.84
CA LEU A 59 3.63 -19.10 -1.33
C LEU A 59 2.29 -18.99 -0.59
N VAL A 60 2.13 -17.96 0.27
CA VAL A 60 0.84 -17.68 0.93
C VAL A 60 -0.26 -17.42 -0.11
N TYR A 61 0.03 -16.62 -1.14
CA TYR A 61 -0.94 -16.36 -2.22
C TYR A 61 -1.24 -17.60 -3.07
N LYS A 62 -0.25 -18.46 -3.29
CA LYS A 62 -0.46 -19.74 -3.99
C LYS A 62 -1.35 -20.68 -3.20
N GLN A 63 -1.07 -20.87 -1.91
CA GLN A 63 -1.89 -21.68 -1.01
C GLN A 63 -3.32 -21.13 -0.92
N LEU A 64 -3.47 -19.81 -0.80
CA LEU A 64 -4.77 -19.17 -0.83
C LEU A 64 -5.51 -19.42 -2.15
N SER A 65 -4.84 -19.37 -3.30
CA SER A 65 -5.46 -19.58 -4.61
C SER A 65 -6.05 -20.98 -4.77
N LEU A 66 -5.53 -21.98 -4.04
CA LEU A 66 -6.04 -23.34 -4.05
C LEU A 66 -7.30 -23.53 -3.20
N GLN A 67 -7.67 -22.53 -2.41
CA GLN A 67 -8.91 -22.54 -1.63
C GLN A 67 -10.14 -22.12 -2.45
N PHE A 68 -9.96 -21.83 -3.74
CA PHE A 68 -11.04 -21.43 -4.64
C PHE A 68 -11.25 -22.47 -5.74
N ASP A 69 -12.51 -22.66 -6.13
CA ASP A 69 -12.88 -23.48 -7.28
C ASP A 69 -12.64 -22.75 -8.63
N GLU A 70 -12.94 -23.43 -9.75
CA GLU A 70 -12.80 -22.87 -11.11
C GLU A 70 -13.69 -21.64 -11.35
N ASN A 71 -14.74 -21.46 -10.57
CA ASN A 71 -15.66 -20.33 -10.64
C ASN A 71 -15.24 -19.18 -9.70
N GLY A 72 -14.15 -19.35 -8.93
CA GLY A 72 -13.66 -18.40 -7.96
C GLY A 72 -14.48 -18.38 -6.65
N GLN A 73 -15.19 -19.47 -6.34
CA GLN A 73 -15.89 -19.63 -5.07
C GLN A 73 -14.97 -20.28 -4.04
N LEU A 74 -15.00 -19.78 -2.82
CA LEU A 74 -14.23 -20.33 -1.71
C LEU A 74 -14.73 -21.74 -1.38
N LEU A 75 -13.82 -22.71 -1.38
CA LEU A 75 -14.09 -24.08 -1.00
C LEU A 75 -14.28 -24.20 0.53
N PRO A 76 -15.08 -25.16 1.00
CA PRO A 76 -15.17 -25.43 2.42
C PRO A 76 -13.80 -25.82 2.99
N PHE A 77 -13.48 -25.32 4.18
CA PHE A 77 -12.28 -25.75 4.90
C PHE A 77 -12.42 -27.23 5.30
N PRO A 78 -11.34 -28.03 5.20
CA PRO A 78 -11.34 -29.38 5.74
C PRO A 78 -11.66 -29.39 7.24
N GLU A 79 -12.48 -30.33 7.70
CA GLU A 79 -12.93 -30.40 9.11
C GLU A 79 -11.77 -30.55 10.11
N ASP A 80 -10.67 -31.17 9.68
CA ASP A 80 -9.49 -31.44 10.51
C ASP A 80 -8.43 -30.32 10.45
N GLU A 81 -8.64 -29.27 9.65
CA GLU A 81 -7.69 -28.16 9.52
C GLU A 81 -8.14 -26.92 10.28
N GLN A 82 -7.19 -26.26 10.95
CA GLN A 82 -7.44 -25.00 11.62
C GLN A 82 -7.67 -23.89 10.59
N VAL A 83 -8.86 -23.28 10.60
CA VAL A 83 -9.19 -22.15 9.73
C VAL A 83 -8.23 -20.99 9.99
N THR A 84 -7.68 -20.48 8.91
CA THR A 84 -6.78 -19.33 8.93
C THR A 84 -7.30 -18.27 7.96
N HIS A 85 -7.67 -17.11 8.49
CA HIS A 85 -8.04 -15.93 7.69
C HIS A 85 -6.76 -15.24 7.21
N VAL A 86 -6.67 -14.98 5.91
CA VAL A 86 -5.50 -14.33 5.30
C VAL A 86 -5.88 -12.92 4.88
N LEU A 87 -5.25 -11.93 5.49
CA LEU A 87 -5.48 -10.52 5.18
C LEU A 87 -4.22 -9.86 4.63
N SER A 88 -4.40 -8.99 3.67
CA SER A 88 -3.40 -8.01 3.24
C SER A 88 -3.65 -6.70 3.99
N TYR A 89 -2.68 -6.21 4.74
CA TYR A 89 -2.81 -5.05 5.62
C TYR A 89 -1.77 -3.98 5.31
N ASP A 90 -2.15 -2.70 5.42
CA ASP A 90 -1.24 -1.56 5.33
C ASP A 90 -1.87 -0.28 5.90
N GLU A 91 -1.09 0.79 6.03
CA GLU A 91 -1.53 2.12 6.42
C GLU A 91 -1.51 3.10 5.24
N LYS A 92 -2.52 3.96 5.19
CA LYS A 92 -2.56 5.13 4.32
C LYS A 92 -2.56 6.39 5.18
N PRO A 93 -1.37 6.93 5.51
CA PRO A 93 -1.25 8.12 6.33
C PRO A 93 -1.59 9.40 5.58
N GLY A 94 -1.86 10.47 6.33
CA GLY A 94 -1.86 11.83 5.82
C GLY A 94 -2.99 12.15 4.83
N ILE A 95 -4.15 11.50 4.90
CA ILE A 95 -5.32 11.82 4.09
C ILE A 95 -5.83 13.21 4.49
N PRO A 96 -5.76 14.23 3.62
CA PRO A 96 -6.08 15.59 4.00
C PRO A 96 -7.59 15.85 4.00
N ALA A 97 -8.09 16.45 5.08
CA ALA A 97 -9.41 17.06 5.11
C ALA A 97 -9.31 18.50 4.55
N ILE A 98 -9.95 18.74 3.42
CA ILE A 98 -9.87 20.02 2.69
C ILE A 98 -11.28 20.57 2.52
N ALA A 99 -11.48 21.84 2.94
CA ALA A 99 -12.71 22.57 2.74
C ALA A 99 -12.56 23.62 1.64
N ASN A 100 -13.66 23.92 0.94
CA ASN A 100 -13.73 25.10 0.10
C ASN A 100 -13.73 26.36 0.98
N THR A 101 -13.20 27.47 0.45
CA THR A 101 -13.28 28.80 1.07
C THR A 101 -14.58 29.52 0.72
N THR A 102 -15.12 29.22 -0.45
CA THR A 102 -16.41 29.71 -0.97
C THR A 102 -17.23 28.54 -1.53
N GLU A 103 -18.51 28.78 -1.83
CA GLU A 103 -19.35 27.79 -2.49
C GLU A 103 -18.91 27.57 -3.95
N ASP A 104 -19.05 26.34 -4.43
CA ASP A 104 -18.80 26.02 -5.83
C ASP A 104 -19.85 26.69 -6.72
N LEU A 105 -19.42 27.20 -7.87
CA LEU A 105 -20.30 27.76 -8.87
C LEU A 105 -20.94 26.64 -9.70
N PRO A 106 -22.26 26.57 -9.83
CA PRO A 106 -22.93 25.60 -10.66
C PRO A 106 -22.63 25.84 -12.16
N PRO A 107 -22.82 24.81 -12.99
CA PRO A 107 -22.75 24.98 -14.44
C PRO A 107 -23.76 26.02 -14.93
N ASP A 108 -23.35 26.85 -15.92
CA ASP A 108 -24.17 27.82 -16.59
C ASP A 108 -24.11 27.66 -18.13
N GLU A 109 -24.71 28.60 -18.87
CA GLU A 109 -24.72 28.57 -20.34
C GLU A 109 -23.31 28.64 -20.95
N ASN A 110 -22.38 29.31 -20.29
CA ASN A 110 -21.02 29.55 -20.75
C ASN A 110 -20.02 28.52 -20.19
N HIS A 111 -20.31 27.98 -19.00
CA HIS A 111 -19.45 27.04 -18.29
C HIS A 111 -20.22 25.73 -17.97
N LYS A 112 -19.91 24.67 -18.70
CA LYS A 112 -20.63 23.38 -18.59
C LYS A 112 -20.18 22.49 -17.43
N THR A 113 -19.21 22.96 -16.63
CA THR A 113 -18.65 22.23 -15.48
C THR A 113 -18.86 23.02 -14.18
N ILE A 114 -18.91 22.32 -13.06
CA ILE A 114 -18.83 22.96 -11.74
C ILE A 114 -17.46 23.63 -11.62
N SER A 115 -17.45 24.91 -11.20
CA SER A 115 -16.22 25.66 -10.95
C SER A 115 -16.01 25.82 -9.46
N GLY A 116 -14.98 25.13 -8.93
CA GLY A 116 -14.57 25.27 -7.53
C GLY A 116 -13.56 26.38 -7.34
N ASP A 117 -13.53 26.96 -6.14
CA ASP A 117 -12.51 27.92 -5.78
C ASP A 117 -11.11 27.28 -5.81
N TYR A 118 -10.14 28.00 -6.32
CA TYR A 118 -8.73 27.57 -6.30
C TYR A 118 -8.17 27.53 -4.87
N GLU A 119 -8.64 28.43 -4.01
CA GLU A 119 -8.24 28.47 -2.62
C GLU A 119 -8.96 27.37 -1.80
N TYR A 120 -8.29 26.88 -0.77
CA TYR A 120 -8.84 25.87 0.11
C TYR A 120 -8.35 26.03 1.54
N LYS A 121 -9.15 25.57 2.49
CA LYS A 121 -8.82 25.52 3.90
C LYS A 121 -8.47 24.10 4.32
N ARG A 122 -7.31 23.93 4.97
CA ARG A 122 -6.92 22.65 5.56
C ARG A 122 -7.54 22.49 6.94
N LEU A 123 -8.22 21.36 7.16
CA LEU A 123 -8.88 21.00 8.42
C LEU A 123 -8.11 19.91 9.20
N GLY A 124 -6.91 19.58 8.76
CA GLY A 124 -6.08 18.53 9.32
C GLY A 124 -5.99 17.30 8.42
N THR A 125 -5.47 16.21 8.98
CA THR A 125 -5.30 14.93 8.29
C THR A 125 -5.85 13.79 9.11
N VAL A 126 -6.15 12.67 8.47
CA VAL A 126 -6.41 11.38 9.11
C VAL A 126 -5.50 10.31 8.53
N SER A 127 -5.31 9.24 9.28
CA SER A 127 -4.65 8.01 8.83
C SER A 127 -5.69 6.90 8.76
N LEU A 128 -5.64 6.13 7.68
CA LEU A 128 -6.46 4.94 7.48
C LEU A 128 -5.56 3.72 7.67
N LEU A 129 -5.89 2.86 8.62
CA LEU A 129 -5.36 1.50 8.73
C LEU A 129 -6.41 0.60 8.09
N ALA A 130 -6.02 -0.25 7.15
CA ALA A 130 -6.98 -1.13 6.50
C ALA A 130 -6.42 -2.50 6.17
N GLY A 131 -7.27 -3.51 6.31
CA GLY A 131 -7.02 -4.87 5.86
C GLY A 131 -8.04 -5.30 4.83
N ILE A 132 -7.62 -6.14 3.89
CA ILE A 132 -8.53 -6.83 2.98
C ILE A 132 -8.44 -8.31 3.30
N ASP A 133 -9.55 -8.92 3.64
CA ASP A 133 -9.68 -10.37 3.73
C ASP A 133 -9.58 -10.95 2.31
N LEU A 134 -8.55 -11.73 2.06
CA LEU A 134 -8.26 -12.25 0.72
C LEU A 134 -9.11 -13.46 0.34
N GLN A 135 -9.89 -13.99 1.28
CA GLN A 135 -10.83 -15.10 1.04
C GLN A 135 -12.22 -14.58 0.70
N THR A 136 -12.64 -13.51 1.33
CA THR A 136 -13.99 -12.93 1.14
C THR A 136 -14.00 -11.65 0.29
N GLY A 137 -12.87 -10.97 0.17
CA GLY A 137 -12.76 -9.65 -0.46
C GLY A 137 -13.24 -8.50 0.43
N GLU A 138 -13.67 -8.79 1.67
CA GLU A 138 -14.13 -7.76 2.60
C GLU A 138 -12.98 -6.84 3.02
N ALA A 139 -13.21 -5.55 2.97
CA ALA A 139 -12.27 -4.53 3.41
C ALA A 139 -12.63 -3.99 4.79
N ILE A 140 -11.66 -3.98 5.70
CA ILE A 140 -11.84 -3.66 7.12
C ILE A 140 -11.08 -2.36 7.42
N PRO A 141 -11.76 -1.23 7.64
CA PRO A 141 -11.13 0.06 7.93
C PRO A 141 -11.02 0.36 9.41
N LEU A 142 -9.98 1.10 9.77
CA LEU A 142 -9.86 1.85 11.01
C LEU A 142 -9.29 3.23 10.72
N VAL A 143 -10.09 4.29 10.87
CA VAL A 143 -9.67 5.68 10.63
C VAL A 143 -9.33 6.34 11.95
N ARG A 144 -8.11 6.87 12.06
CA ARG A 144 -7.59 7.56 13.25
C ARG A 144 -6.79 8.80 12.88
N ASP A 145 -6.42 9.60 13.85
CA ASP A 145 -5.57 10.77 13.64
C ASP A 145 -4.12 10.39 13.36
N ARG A 146 -3.70 9.23 13.83
CA ARG A 146 -2.33 8.70 13.75
C ARG A 146 -2.35 7.23 13.33
N HIS A 147 -1.16 6.69 13.06
CA HIS A 147 -0.91 5.29 12.75
C HIS A 147 0.28 4.77 13.58
N SER A 148 0.24 5.01 14.90
CA SER A 148 1.24 4.51 15.84
C SER A 148 0.94 3.08 16.30
N SER A 149 1.81 2.52 17.13
CA SER A 149 1.60 1.19 17.74
C SER A 149 0.24 1.08 18.44
N LYS A 150 -0.26 2.17 19.01
CA LYS A 150 -1.58 2.19 19.66
C LYS A 150 -2.71 1.91 18.68
N GLU A 151 -2.73 2.64 17.56
CA GLU A 151 -3.75 2.47 16.53
C GLU A 151 -3.61 1.12 15.81
N TYR A 152 -2.39 0.64 15.63
CA TYR A 152 -2.16 -0.71 15.09
C TYR A 152 -2.70 -1.80 16.04
N ILE A 153 -2.44 -1.71 17.34
CA ILE A 153 -3.01 -2.64 18.33
C ILE A 153 -4.55 -2.57 18.30
N GLU A 154 -5.13 -1.39 18.17
CA GLU A 154 -6.57 -1.20 18.05
C GLU A 154 -7.12 -1.91 16.79
N PHE A 155 -6.38 -1.86 15.69
CA PHE A 155 -6.71 -2.62 14.47
C PHE A 155 -6.63 -4.13 14.69
N LEU A 156 -5.59 -4.62 15.37
CA LEU A 156 -5.49 -6.05 15.74
C LEU A 156 -6.66 -6.49 16.64
N GLN A 157 -7.07 -5.65 17.59
CA GLN A 157 -8.24 -5.91 18.45
C GLN A 157 -9.54 -5.95 17.64
N LEU A 158 -9.69 -5.09 16.63
CA LEU A 158 -10.81 -5.11 15.70
C LEU A 158 -10.87 -6.46 14.96
N LEU A 159 -9.75 -6.93 14.42
CA LEU A 159 -9.67 -8.24 13.76
C LEU A 159 -9.94 -9.38 14.73
N ASP A 160 -9.37 -9.32 15.93
CA ASP A 160 -9.61 -10.34 16.96
C ASP A 160 -11.08 -10.46 17.38
N SER A 161 -11.82 -9.35 17.37
CA SER A 161 -13.24 -9.34 17.67
C SER A 161 -14.12 -9.79 16.51
N LYS A 162 -13.63 -9.62 15.26
CA LYS A 162 -14.36 -9.93 14.04
C LYS A 162 -14.43 -11.43 13.74
N TYR A 163 -13.31 -12.12 13.92
CA TYR A 163 -13.18 -13.54 13.57
C TYR A 163 -13.35 -14.44 14.80
N PRO A 164 -13.87 -15.69 14.64
CA PRO A 164 -13.99 -16.66 15.73
C PRO A 164 -12.68 -16.86 16.48
N LYS A 165 -12.71 -17.05 17.79
CA LYS A 165 -11.52 -17.08 18.65
C LYS A 165 -10.59 -18.27 18.40
N GLU A 166 -11.14 -19.37 17.91
CA GLU A 166 -10.45 -20.62 17.62
C GLU A 166 -9.67 -20.58 16.30
N GLU A 167 -9.98 -19.61 15.43
CA GLU A 167 -9.39 -19.48 14.11
C GLU A 167 -8.16 -18.59 14.14
N LYS A 168 -7.24 -18.74 13.21
CA LYS A 168 -6.03 -17.91 13.10
C LYS A 168 -6.23 -16.73 12.16
N ILE A 169 -5.47 -15.67 12.38
CA ILE A 169 -5.43 -14.49 11.53
C ILE A 169 -4.01 -14.31 11.03
N ARG A 170 -3.81 -14.46 9.72
CA ARG A 170 -2.51 -14.26 9.06
C ARG A 170 -2.52 -12.94 8.32
N LEU A 171 -1.59 -12.06 8.66
CA LEU A 171 -1.42 -10.75 8.05
C LEU A 171 -0.21 -10.75 7.11
N VAL A 172 -0.44 -10.39 5.85
CA VAL A 172 0.61 -9.99 4.90
C VAL A 172 0.76 -8.48 5.02
N LEU A 173 1.93 -8.01 5.43
CA LEU A 173 2.18 -6.60 5.74
C LEU A 173 3.65 -6.21 5.49
N ASP A 174 3.96 -4.92 5.56
CA ASP A 174 5.31 -4.41 5.44
C ASP A 174 6.11 -4.48 6.77
N ASN A 175 7.39 -4.08 6.71
CA ASN A 175 8.29 -4.09 7.86
C ASN A 175 8.27 -2.78 8.66
N LEU A 176 7.15 -2.09 8.77
CA LEU A 176 7.06 -0.87 9.57
C LEU A 176 7.32 -1.19 11.06
N GLN A 177 8.09 -0.32 11.73
CA GLN A 177 8.52 -0.56 13.13
C GLN A 177 7.36 -0.71 14.11
N VAL A 178 6.20 -0.09 13.85
CA VAL A 178 5.01 -0.20 14.71
C VAL A 178 4.51 -1.64 14.80
N HIS A 179 4.68 -2.44 13.74
CA HIS A 179 4.22 -3.84 13.69
C HIS A 179 4.95 -4.74 14.67
N SER A 180 6.23 -4.44 14.96
CA SER A 180 7.08 -5.21 15.87
C SER A 180 7.51 -4.44 17.11
N SER A 181 6.84 -3.34 17.44
CA SER A 181 7.13 -2.52 18.60
C SER A 181 6.94 -3.28 19.93
N LYS A 182 7.52 -2.75 21.03
CA LYS A 182 7.38 -3.35 22.36
C LYS A 182 5.91 -3.43 22.80
N GLU A 183 5.14 -2.40 22.52
CA GLU A 183 3.71 -2.34 22.83
C GLU A 183 2.94 -3.40 22.05
N THR A 184 3.20 -3.53 20.74
CA THR A 184 2.58 -4.54 19.88
C THR A 184 2.89 -5.95 20.37
N ARG A 185 4.17 -6.25 20.67
CA ARG A 185 4.58 -7.54 21.20
C ARG A 185 3.93 -7.86 22.54
N LYS A 186 3.77 -6.85 23.42
CA LYS A 186 3.07 -6.99 24.69
C LYS A 186 1.59 -7.38 24.49
N TYR A 187 0.92 -6.77 23.53
CA TYR A 187 -0.46 -7.13 23.18
C TYR A 187 -0.53 -8.58 22.67
N LEU A 188 0.32 -8.94 21.70
CA LEU A 188 0.35 -10.26 21.09
C LEU A 188 0.67 -11.38 22.08
N ALA A 189 1.48 -11.11 23.11
CA ALA A 189 1.73 -12.05 24.19
C ALA A 189 0.46 -12.38 25.01
N GLY A 190 -0.55 -11.52 24.99
CA GLY A 190 -1.84 -11.75 25.62
C GLY A 190 -2.81 -12.60 24.77
N VAL A 191 -2.51 -12.81 23.50
CA VAL A 191 -3.30 -13.60 22.54
C VAL A 191 -2.41 -14.58 21.76
N PRO A 192 -1.72 -15.51 22.45
CA PRO A 192 -0.71 -16.36 21.83
C PRO A 192 -1.31 -17.26 20.75
N GLY A 193 -0.61 -17.38 19.61
CA GLY A 193 -1.03 -18.24 18.50
C GLY A 193 -2.20 -17.72 17.67
N ARG A 194 -2.78 -16.56 18.02
CA ARG A 194 -3.91 -15.95 17.30
C ARG A 194 -3.48 -15.29 16.00
N PHE A 195 -2.34 -14.60 16.00
CA PHE A 195 -1.84 -13.85 14.86
C PHE A 195 -0.56 -14.46 14.29
N GLU A 196 -0.52 -14.56 12.99
CA GLU A 196 0.64 -14.93 12.18
C GLU A 196 0.99 -13.79 11.24
N PHE A 197 2.28 -13.49 11.07
CA PHE A 197 2.75 -12.37 10.25
C PHE A 197 3.64 -12.88 9.11
N VAL A 198 3.39 -12.36 7.91
CA VAL A 198 4.20 -12.59 6.71
C VAL A 198 4.65 -11.24 6.20
N PHE A 199 5.91 -10.93 6.42
CA PHE A 199 6.47 -9.62 6.05
C PHE A 199 6.88 -9.61 4.58
N THR A 200 6.46 -8.56 3.87
CA THR A 200 6.97 -8.26 2.53
C THR A 200 8.45 -7.83 2.62
N PRO A 201 9.26 -8.04 1.57
CA PRO A 201 10.63 -7.51 1.55
C PRO A 201 10.63 -5.98 1.56
N LYS A 202 11.70 -5.38 2.07
CA LYS A 202 11.90 -3.92 1.94
C LYS A 202 11.86 -3.52 0.47
N HIS A 203 11.18 -2.43 0.16
CA HIS A 203 10.92 -1.96 -1.21
C HIS A 203 10.08 -2.93 -2.07
N GLY A 204 9.40 -3.87 -1.43
CA GLY A 204 8.50 -4.85 -2.05
C GLY A 204 7.02 -4.57 -1.77
N SER A 205 6.61 -3.34 -1.49
CA SER A 205 5.21 -2.98 -1.16
C SER A 205 4.22 -3.40 -2.25
N TRP A 206 4.67 -3.44 -3.52
CA TRP A 206 3.87 -3.93 -4.63
C TRP A 206 3.38 -5.39 -4.47
N LEU A 207 4.01 -6.18 -3.60
CA LEU A 207 3.54 -7.51 -3.20
C LEU A 207 2.33 -7.46 -2.25
N ASN A 208 2.06 -6.30 -1.65
CA ASN A 208 0.94 -6.13 -0.73
C ASN A 208 -0.32 -5.73 -1.50
N LEU A 209 -1.31 -6.64 -1.56
CA LEU A 209 -2.53 -6.45 -2.37
C LEU A 209 -3.35 -5.23 -1.95
N VAL A 210 -3.31 -4.83 -0.68
CA VAL A 210 -4.03 -3.65 -0.18
C VAL A 210 -3.55 -2.33 -0.80
N GLU A 211 -2.33 -2.26 -1.32
CA GLU A 211 -1.82 -1.10 -2.06
C GLU A 211 -2.67 -0.79 -3.31
N GLY A 212 -3.06 -1.83 -4.04
CA GLY A 212 -3.98 -1.72 -5.18
C GLY A 212 -5.34 -1.18 -4.76
N PHE A 213 -5.84 -1.61 -3.62
CA PHE A 213 -7.07 -1.11 -3.02
C PHE A 213 -6.95 0.37 -2.63
N PHE A 214 -5.87 0.80 -1.98
CA PHE A 214 -5.65 2.21 -1.66
C PHE A 214 -5.58 3.10 -2.90
N SER A 215 -5.04 2.58 -4.00
CA SER A 215 -5.05 3.27 -5.29
C SER A 215 -6.48 3.44 -5.83
N LYS A 216 -7.34 2.43 -5.69
CA LYS A 216 -8.77 2.48 -6.05
C LYS A 216 -9.52 3.49 -5.18
N LEU A 217 -9.40 3.41 -3.85
CA LEU A 217 -9.96 4.35 -2.88
C LEU A 217 -9.58 5.79 -3.23
N THR A 218 -8.29 6.03 -3.51
CA THR A 218 -7.81 7.38 -3.84
C THR A 218 -8.49 7.92 -5.10
N ARG A 219 -8.62 7.11 -6.14
CA ARG A 219 -9.24 7.55 -7.42
C ARG A 219 -10.74 7.75 -7.29
N GLN A 220 -11.44 6.89 -6.56
CA GLN A 220 -12.90 6.86 -6.51
C GLN A 220 -13.49 7.78 -5.45
N SER A 221 -12.81 7.97 -4.31
CA SER A 221 -13.37 8.68 -3.18
C SER A 221 -12.53 9.88 -2.73
N LEU A 222 -11.20 9.76 -2.67
CA LEU A 222 -10.37 10.79 -2.05
C LEU A 222 -9.89 11.88 -3.01
N LYS A 223 -9.79 11.57 -4.32
CA LYS A 223 -9.31 12.53 -5.32
C LYS A 223 -10.27 13.70 -5.45
N GLY A 224 -9.80 14.89 -5.10
CA GLY A 224 -10.61 16.11 -5.20
C GLY A 224 -11.70 16.23 -4.13
N ILE A 225 -11.71 15.38 -3.12
CA ILE A 225 -12.69 15.44 -2.02
C ILE A 225 -12.67 16.81 -1.34
N ARG A 226 -13.84 17.35 -1.08
CA ARG A 226 -14.07 18.56 -0.28
C ARG A 226 -15.04 18.21 0.83
N VAL A 227 -14.72 18.65 2.04
CA VAL A 227 -15.49 18.36 3.25
C VAL A 227 -15.62 19.60 4.13
N LYS A 228 -16.69 19.72 4.87
CA LYS A 228 -16.91 20.85 5.78
C LYS A 228 -16.15 20.67 7.10
N THR A 229 -15.94 19.42 7.50
CA THR A 229 -15.26 19.07 8.74
C THR A 229 -14.35 17.86 8.54
N LYS A 230 -13.41 17.66 9.45
CA LYS A 230 -12.59 16.44 9.49
C LYS A 230 -13.43 15.19 9.77
N SER A 231 -14.47 15.31 10.60
CA SER A 231 -15.41 14.21 10.89
C SER A 231 -16.16 13.75 9.64
N GLU A 232 -16.57 14.70 8.79
CA GLU A 232 -17.21 14.35 7.51
C GLU A 232 -16.27 13.54 6.59
N LEU A 233 -14.97 13.84 6.58
CA LEU A 233 -14.00 13.01 5.84
C LEU A 233 -13.99 11.56 6.37
N VAL A 234 -13.96 11.40 7.70
CA VAL A 234 -13.98 10.09 8.35
C VAL A 234 -15.28 9.33 7.99
N GLU A 235 -16.43 9.96 8.08
CA GLU A 235 -17.73 9.40 7.72
C GLU A 235 -17.77 8.95 6.25
N ARG A 236 -17.23 9.78 5.32
CA ARG A 236 -17.18 9.44 3.90
C ARG A 236 -16.25 8.27 3.60
N ILE A 237 -15.13 8.14 4.35
CA ILE A 237 -14.25 6.99 4.23
C ILE A 237 -15.01 5.72 4.68
N TYR A 238 -15.63 5.72 5.86
CA TYR A 238 -16.40 4.55 6.33
C TYR A 238 -17.54 4.20 5.38
N LYS A 239 -18.29 5.19 4.88
CA LYS A 239 -19.34 4.96 3.90
C LYS A 239 -18.83 4.30 2.62
N TYR A 240 -17.66 4.72 2.11
CA TYR A 240 -17.03 4.05 0.97
C TYR A 240 -16.74 2.57 1.26
N PHE A 241 -16.27 2.24 2.47
CA PHE A 241 -16.04 0.85 2.85
C PHE A 241 -17.34 0.05 2.97
N GLU A 242 -18.40 0.64 3.49
CA GLU A 242 -19.73 0.03 3.50
C GLU A 242 -20.20 -0.28 2.06
N GLU A 243 -20.15 0.70 1.17
CA GLU A 243 -20.55 0.55 -0.24
C GLU A 243 -19.77 -0.53 -0.99
N ILE A 244 -18.46 -0.65 -0.78
CA ILE A 244 -17.68 -1.71 -1.45
C ILE A 244 -17.89 -3.08 -0.84
N ASN A 245 -18.21 -3.15 0.46
CA ASN A 245 -18.49 -4.40 1.16
C ASN A 245 -19.91 -4.95 0.87
N ASP A 246 -20.81 -4.16 0.30
CA ASP A 246 -22.09 -4.67 -0.22
C ASP A 246 -21.87 -5.69 -1.38
N THR A 247 -20.77 -5.53 -2.13
CA THR A 247 -20.39 -6.47 -3.20
C THR A 247 -18.85 -6.61 -3.18
N PRO A 248 -18.30 -7.35 -2.22
CA PRO A 248 -16.87 -7.47 -2.04
C PRO A 248 -16.21 -8.17 -3.22
N VAL A 249 -15.01 -7.73 -3.56
CA VAL A 249 -14.23 -8.29 -4.67
C VAL A 249 -13.02 -9.01 -4.13
N VAL A 250 -12.95 -10.30 -4.37
CA VAL A 250 -11.78 -11.11 -4.02
C VAL A 250 -10.59 -10.74 -4.90
N TYR A 251 -9.47 -10.40 -4.29
CA TYR A 251 -8.24 -10.04 -4.98
C TYR A 251 -7.37 -11.27 -5.18
N HIS A 252 -7.07 -11.62 -6.43
CA HIS A 252 -6.21 -12.73 -6.78
C HIS A 252 -4.86 -12.26 -7.28
N TRP A 253 -3.79 -12.77 -6.70
CA TRP A 253 -2.44 -12.59 -7.21
C TRP A 253 -2.21 -13.54 -8.39
N LYS A 254 -1.54 -13.07 -9.46
CA LYS A 254 -1.29 -13.88 -10.67
C LYS A 254 0.19 -13.98 -11.05
N TYR A 255 1.01 -13.03 -10.62
CA TYR A 255 2.40 -12.94 -11.04
C TYR A 255 3.26 -14.03 -10.40
N ARG A 256 3.92 -14.86 -11.23
CA ARG A 256 4.86 -15.93 -10.85
C ARG A 256 4.32 -17.01 -9.93
N LEU A 257 3.01 -17.17 -9.79
CA LEU A 257 2.45 -18.24 -8.95
C LEU A 257 2.70 -19.66 -9.50
N ASP A 258 2.94 -19.80 -10.81
CA ASP A 258 3.24 -21.09 -11.44
C ASP A 258 4.62 -21.63 -11.04
N GLU A 259 5.53 -20.75 -10.59
CA GLU A 259 6.87 -21.11 -10.14
C GLU A 259 6.88 -21.56 -8.66
N ILE A 260 5.78 -21.45 -7.93
CA ILE A 260 5.68 -21.71 -6.50
C ILE A 260 5.12 -23.10 -6.25
N ASN A 261 5.83 -23.89 -5.45
CA ASN A 261 5.36 -25.20 -4.97
C ASN A 261 4.43 -25.01 -3.75
N PRO A 262 3.13 -25.31 -3.85
CA PRO A 262 2.19 -25.07 -2.76
C PRO A 262 2.38 -26.01 -1.54
N ASN A 263 3.14 -27.07 -1.69
CA ASN A 263 3.39 -28.05 -0.61
C ASN A 263 4.51 -27.61 0.34
N GLU A 264 5.17 -26.47 0.06
CA GLU A 264 6.11 -25.87 1.00
C GLU A 264 5.36 -25.22 2.17
N GLU A 265 6.01 -25.17 3.34
CA GLU A 265 5.44 -24.47 4.49
C GLU A 265 5.78 -22.98 4.42
N ALA A 266 4.75 -22.12 4.51
CA ALA A 266 4.94 -20.69 4.59
C ALA A 266 5.63 -20.34 5.93
N GLN A 267 6.71 -19.58 5.85
CA GLN A 267 7.40 -19.06 7.03
C GLN A 267 6.58 -17.93 7.64
N VAL A 268 5.95 -18.19 8.77
CA VAL A 268 5.18 -17.19 9.51
C VAL A 268 5.94 -16.76 10.77
N GLU A 269 5.88 -15.47 11.09
CA GLU A 269 6.42 -14.94 12.33
C GLU A 269 5.31 -14.81 13.38
N THR A 270 5.56 -15.38 14.56
CA THR A 270 4.80 -15.06 15.77
C THR A 270 5.65 -14.11 16.60
N LEU A 271 5.20 -12.86 16.71
CA LEU A 271 5.94 -11.81 17.42
C LEU A 271 5.81 -12.01 18.93
N SER A 272 6.82 -12.61 19.56
CA SER A 272 6.90 -12.80 21.02
C SER A 272 7.79 -11.74 21.69
N LEU A 273 7.66 -11.59 23.02
CA LEU A 273 8.51 -10.68 23.80
C LEU A 273 9.98 -11.11 23.85
N GLU A 274 10.28 -12.41 23.66
CA GLU A 274 11.61 -12.98 23.82
C GLU A 274 12.66 -12.51 22.79
N LYS A 275 12.24 -11.95 21.66
CA LYS A 275 13.15 -11.40 20.62
C LYS A 275 13.60 -9.96 20.84
N LEU A 276 13.52 -9.43 22.07
CA LEU A 276 13.94 -8.06 22.44
C LEU A 276 15.28 -8.02 23.19
N SER A 277 16.02 -9.15 23.27
CA SER A 277 17.37 -9.22 23.86
C SER A 277 18.47 -9.01 22.83
#